data_d134d728dbc9e1a0f6eb8f989d9390a0
#
_entry.id   d134d728dbc9e1a0f6eb8f989d9390a0
#
_cell.length_a   1.000
_cell.length_b   1.000
_cell.length_c   1.000
_cell.angle_alpha   90.00
_cell.angle_beta   90.00
_cell.angle_gamma   90.00
#
_symmetry.space_group_name_H-M   'P 1'
#
loop_
_entity.id
_entity.type
_entity.pdbx_description
1 polymer ?
#
loop_
_entity_poly.entity_id
_entity_poly.type
_entity_poly.pdbx_seq_one_letter_code
_entity_poly.pdbx_strand_id
1 'polypeptide(L)'
;MSQFEGTLDQFSGDGIMVFFNDPVPCSDPAERAVKMTLAMREAAAKLIAAWRRRGRELGFGAGIAQGYATLGQIGFAERSGYTAIGTVCNVAARLCAEAKDGQILLSQRVAVAVEGTTALEEIGALTLKGLTQPVVAYNVPLATSQPALRVIEGGPQSV
;
A
#
# COMPACT_ATOMS: atom_id res chain seq x y z
N MET A 1 4.88 -4.06 -11.50
CA MET A 1 4.97 -5.22 -10.61
C MET A 1 6.30 -5.93 -10.75
N SER A 2 6.69 -6.39 -11.93
CA SER A 2 7.95 -7.10 -12.16
C SER A 2 9.19 -6.36 -11.65
N GLN A 3 9.27 -5.05 -11.81
CA GLN A 3 10.41 -4.24 -11.30
C GLN A 3 10.52 -4.20 -9.76
N PHE A 4 9.46 -4.61 -9.04
CA PHE A 4 9.44 -4.70 -7.57
C PHE A 4 9.45 -6.15 -7.09
N GLU A 5 9.52 -7.13 -8.00
CA GLU A 5 9.49 -8.57 -7.71
C GLU A 5 8.23 -9.01 -6.93
N GLY A 6 7.11 -8.33 -7.18
CA GLY A 6 5.82 -8.70 -6.64
C GLY A 6 5.14 -9.77 -7.49
N THR A 7 4.56 -10.76 -6.84
CA THR A 7 3.80 -11.84 -7.48
C THR A 7 2.33 -11.48 -7.49
N LEU A 8 1.74 -11.39 -8.69
CA LEU A 8 0.32 -11.17 -8.85
C LEU A 8 -0.44 -12.46 -8.47
N ASP A 9 -1.31 -12.36 -7.49
CA ASP A 9 -2.18 -13.45 -7.06
C ASP A 9 -3.45 -13.50 -7.93
N GLN A 10 -4.33 -12.52 -7.74
CA GLN A 10 -5.63 -12.54 -8.40
C GLN A 10 -6.18 -11.13 -8.63
N PHE A 11 -7.13 -11.06 -9.54
CA PHE A 11 -8.02 -9.92 -9.71
C PHE A 11 -9.32 -10.15 -8.93
N SER A 12 -9.78 -9.13 -8.21
CA SER A 12 -11.04 -9.16 -7.48
C SER A 12 -11.85 -7.91 -7.82
N GLY A 13 -12.71 -8.04 -8.83
CA GLY A 13 -13.41 -6.88 -9.38
C GLY A 13 -12.43 -5.87 -9.99
N ASP A 14 -12.39 -4.68 -9.43
CA ASP A 14 -11.48 -3.59 -9.77
C ASP A 14 -10.17 -3.59 -8.95
N GLY A 15 -10.03 -4.56 -8.04
CA GLY A 15 -8.86 -4.72 -7.20
C GLY A 15 -7.89 -5.79 -7.68
N ILE A 16 -6.66 -5.69 -7.22
CA ILE A 16 -5.63 -6.72 -7.40
C ILE A 16 -5.03 -7.10 -6.07
N MET A 17 -4.66 -8.36 -5.91
CA MET A 17 -3.84 -8.84 -4.81
C MET A 17 -2.45 -9.21 -5.30
N VAL A 18 -1.45 -8.74 -4.59
CA VAL A 18 -0.03 -8.99 -4.88
C VAL A 18 0.65 -9.41 -3.59
N PHE A 19 1.50 -10.42 -3.64
CA PHE A 19 2.34 -10.81 -2.52
C PHE A 19 3.82 -10.78 -2.89
N PHE A 20 4.67 -10.76 -1.88
CA PHE A 20 6.12 -10.65 -1.99
C PHE A 20 6.80 -11.76 -1.22
N ASN A 21 8.07 -12.00 -1.52
CA ASN A 21 8.92 -12.99 -0.88
C ASN A 21 8.59 -14.44 -1.25
N ASP A 22 7.77 -14.66 -2.28
CA ASP A 22 7.46 -15.97 -2.83
C ASP A 22 6.91 -15.82 -4.27
N PRO A 23 7.26 -16.65 -5.24
CA PRO A 23 8.29 -17.70 -5.20
C PRO A 23 9.72 -17.15 -5.21
N VAL A 24 9.90 -15.85 -5.42
CA VAL A 24 11.21 -15.20 -5.41
C VAL A 24 11.45 -14.59 -4.03
N PRO A 25 12.38 -15.15 -3.22
CA PRO A 25 12.69 -14.59 -1.91
C PRO A 25 13.31 -13.19 -2.03
N CYS A 26 12.89 -12.30 -1.12
CA CYS A 26 13.50 -10.98 -0.98
C CYS A 26 13.68 -10.61 0.51
N SER A 27 14.73 -9.85 0.80
CA SER A 27 15.09 -9.47 2.17
C SER A 27 14.21 -8.35 2.74
N ASP A 28 13.55 -7.59 1.87
CA ASP A 28 12.84 -6.34 2.18
C ASP A 28 11.40 -6.32 1.63
N PRO A 29 10.58 -7.37 1.88
CA PRO A 29 9.26 -7.48 1.24
C PRO A 29 8.32 -6.33 1.62
N ALA A 30 8.36 -5.85 2.85
CA ALA A 30 7.54 -4.73 3.30
C ALA A 30 7.89 -3.42 2.57
N GLU A 31 9.18 -3.09 2.46
CA GLU A 31 9.62 -1.92 1.70
C GLU A 31 9.24 -1.99 0.22
N ARG A 32 9.43 -3.15 -0.39
CA ARG A 32 9.06 -3.36 -1.81
C ARG A 32 7.58 -3.19 -2.04
N ALA A 33 6.74 -3.72 -1.15
CA ALA A 33 5.31 -3.55 -1.21
C ALA A 33 4.92 -2.06 -1.12
N VAL A 34 5.51 -1.32 -0.19
CA VAL A 34 5.26 0.13 -0.04
C VAL A 34 5.75 0.89 -1.28
N LYS A 35 6.97 0.64 -1.76
CA LYS A 35 7.53 1.30 -2.97
C LYS A 35 6.66 1.03 -4.21
N MET A 36 6.23 -0.21 -4.40
CA MET A 36 5.33 -0.57 -5.49
C MET A 36 4.00 0.20 -5.38
N THR A 37 3.40 0.22 -4.20
CA THR A 37 2.11 0.86 -3.98
C THR A 37 2.20 2.38 -4.14
N LEU A 38 3.31 3.00 -3.75
CA LEU A 38 3.58 4.41 -4.01
C LEU A 38 3.63 4.72 -5.51
N ALA A 39 4.36 3.90 -6.28
CA ALA A 39 4.44 4.04 -7.74
C ALA A 39 3.06 3.82 -8.40
N MET A 40 2.26 2.86 -7.88
CA MET A 40 0.89 2.64 -8.34
C MET A 40 -0.01 3.84 -8.05
N ARG A 41 0.06 4.42 -6.84
CA ARG A 41 -0.70 5.63 -6.47
C ARG A 41 -0.39 6.79 -7.40
N GLU A 42 0.88 7.00 -7.73
CA GLU A 42 1.32 8.05 -8.63
C GLU A 42 0.79 7.84 -10.07
N ALA A 43 0.89 6.61 -10.57
CA ALA A 43 0.34 6.25 -11.88
C ALA A 43 -1.19 6.39 -11.93
N ALA A 44 -1.88 5.92 -10.88
CA ALA A 44 -3.32 6.01 -10.75
C ALA A 44 -3.79 7.47 -10.70
N ALA A 45 -3.08 8.36 -10.00
CA ALA A 45 -3.44 9.76 -9.90
C ALA A 45 -3.55 10.45 -11.27
N LYS A 46 -2.67 10.10 -12.20
CA LYS A 46 -2.70 10.62 -13.58
C LYS A 46 -3.95 10.15 -14.34
N LEU A 47 -4.29 8.87 -14.20
CA LEU A 47 -5.49 8.29 -14.82
C LEU A 47 -6.77 8.86 -14.19
N ILE A 48 -6.83 8.93 -12.87
CA ILE A 48 -7.96 9.48 -12.11
C ILE A 48 -8.23 10.93 -12.55
N ALA A 49 -7.18 11.77 -12.65
CA ALA A 49 -7.32 13.14 -13.11
C ALA A 49 -7.89 13.22 -14.53
N ALA A 50 -7.47 12.32 -15.44
CA ALA A 50 -7.99 12.25 -16.80
C ALA A 50 -9.46 11.83 -16.87
N TRP A 51 -9.86 10.86 -16.04
CA TRP A 51 -11.23 10.38 -15.97
C TRP A 51 -12.17 11.38 -15.27
N ARG A 52 -11.69 12.08 -14.23
CA ARG A 52 -12.44 13.14 -13.53
C ARG A 52 -12.84 14.26 -14.48
N ARG A 53 -11.96 14.65 -15.41
CA ARG A 53 -12.31 15.61 -16.49
C ARG A 53 -13.42 15.12 -17.43
N ARG A 54 -13.69 13.82 -17.44
CA ARG A 54 -14.78 13.19 -18.21
C ARG A 54 -16.03 12.91 -17.37
N GLY A 55 -16.12 13.49 -16.16
CA GLY A 55 -17.25 13.30 -15.25
C GLY A 55 -17.29 11.94 -14.57
N ARG A 56 -16.17 11.20 -14.51
CA ARG A 56 -16.05 9.92 -13.81
C ARG A 56 -15.27 10.08 -12.52
N GLU A 57 -15.87 9.71 -11.41
CA GLU A 57 -15.17 9.67 -10.12
C GLU A 57 -14.55 8.29 -9.92
N LEU A 58 -13.24 8.27 -9.84
CA LEU A 58 -12.43 7.10 -9.51
C LEU A 58 -11.53 7.45 -8.35
N GLY A 59 -11.20 6.47 -7.53
CA GLY A 59 -10.27 6.60 -6.42
C GLY A 59 -9.22 5.50 -6.45
N PHE A 60 -8.17 5.67 -5.67
CA PHE A 60 -7.14 4.66 -5.43
C PHE A 60 -6.98 4.46 -3.93
N GLY A 61 -7.09 3.24 -3.47
CA GLY A 61 -6.79 2.84 -2.10
C GLY A 61 -5.96 1.56 -2.08
N ALA A 62 -5.15 1.39 -1.06
CA ALA A 62 -4.36 0.18 -0.90
C ALA A 62 -4.25 -0.23 0.58
N GLY A 63 -4.13 -1.54 0.81
CA GLY A 63 -3.89 -2.12 2.11
C GLY A 63 -2.69 -3.08 2.06
N ILE A 64 -1.75 -2.93 2.99
CA ILE A 64 -0.55 -3.77 3.05
C ILE A 64 -0.47 -4.40 4.43
N ALA A 65 -0.35 -5.71 4.48
CA ALA A 65 -0.17 -6.47 5.71
C ALA A 65 0.99 -7.46 5.56
N GLN A 66 1.64 -7.76 6.68
CA GLN A 66 2.71 -8.74 6.76
C GLN A 66 2.37 -9.79 7.81
N GLY A 67 2.55 -11.06 7.48
CA GLY A 67 2.27 -12.19 8.35
C GLY A 67 2.49 -13.52 7.65
N TYR A 68 2.12 -14.59 8.34
CA TYR A 68 2.19 -15.92 7.78
C TYR A 68 1.01 -16.21 6.86
N ALA A 69 1.28 -16.85 5.74
CA ALA A 69 0.30 -17.37 4.81
C ALA A 69 0.74 -18.75 4.31
N THR A 70 -0.22 -19.56 3.91
CA THR A 70 0.05 -20.76 3.13
C THR A 70 0.08 -20.36 1.66
N LEU A 71 1.19 -20.63 0.98
CA LEU A 71 1.38 -20.33 -0.42
C LEU A 71 1.48 -21.63 -1.20
N GLY A 72 0.93 -21.65 -2.38
CA GLY A 72 1.00 -22.82 -3.24
C GLY A 72 -0.03 -22.81 -4.35
N GLN A 73 0.05 -23.85 -5.17
CA GLN A 73 -0.93 -24.07 -6.21
C GLN A 73 -2.21 -24.65 -5.56
N ILE A 74 -3.24 -23.84 -5.51
CA ILE A 74 -4.52 -24.19 -4.88
C ILE A 74 -5.60 -24.19 -5.96
N GLY A 75 -6.43 -25.23 -5.94
CA GLY A 75 -7.52 -25.36 -6.89
C GLY A 75 -7.76 -26.81 -7.30
N PHE A 76 -8.64 -26.98 -8.27
CA PHE A 76 -8.96 -28.25 -8.90
C PHE A 76 -8.24 -28.37 -10.25
N ALA A 77 -8.18 -29.57 -10.81
CA ALA A 77 -7.45 -29.87 -12.06
C ALA A 77 -7.75 -28.91 -13.23
N GLU A 78 -8.92 -28.29 -13.26
CA GLU A 78 -9.34 -27.38 -14.31
C GLU A 78 -9.19 -25.87 -13.94
N ARG A 79 -8.96 -25.55 -12.67
CA ARG A 79 -8.78 -24.19 -12.15
C ARG A 79 -7.83 -24.20 -10.97
N SER A 80 -6.55 -24.21 -11.25
CA SER A 80 -5.52 -24.06 -10.23
C SER A 80 -4.77 -22.75 -10.45
N GLY A 81 -4.51 -22.04 -9.35
CA GLY A 81 -3.71 -20.83 -9.33
C GLY A 81 -2.70 -20.86 -8.19
N TYR A 82 -1.57 -20.23 -8.39
CA TYR A 82 -0.60 -20.01 -7.30
C TYR A 82 -1.09 -18.84 -6.46
N THR A 83 -1.51 -19.11 -5.22
CA THR A 83 -2.18 -18.13 -4.37
C THR A 83 -1.71 -18.22 -2.92
N ALA A 84 -2.00 -17.16 -2.16
CA ALA A 84 -1.74 -17.05 -0.74
C ALA A 84 -3.04 -17.15 0.06
N ILE A 85 -3.07 -18.03 1.07
CA ILE A 85 -4.20 -18.18 2.00
C ILE A 85 -3.71 -17.92 3.42
N GLY A 86 -4.39 -17.04 4.13
CA GLY A 86 -4.12 -16.75 5.54
C GLY A 86 -4.85 -15.51 6.03
N THR A 87 -4.87 -15.36 7.36
CA THR A 87 -5.48 -14.16 7.99
C THR A 87 -4.82 -12.86 7.49
N VAL A 88 -3.53 -12.89 7.16
CA VAL A 88 -2.80 -11.75 6.61
C VAL A 88 -3.41 -11.24 5.31
N CYS A 89 -3.85 -12.12 4.43
CA CYS A 89 -4.53 -11.76 3.18
C CYS A 89 -5.85 -11.02 3.46
N ASN A 90 -6.62 -11.52 4.44
CA ASN A 90 -7.85 -10.88 4.88
C ASN A 90 -7.57 -9.50 5.48
N VAL A 91 -6.54 -9.36 6.31
CA VAL A 91 -6.14 -8.05 6.87
C VAL A 91 -5.80 -7.08 5.77
N ALA A 92 -4.97 -7.46 4.79
CA ALA A 92 -4.61 -6.60 3.66
C ALA A 92 -5.85 -6.17 2.86
N ALA A 93 -6.75 -7.12 2.53
CA ALA A 93 -7.98 -6.84 1.80
C ALA A 93 -8.92 -5.88 2.59
N ARG A 94 -9.03 -6.03 3.91
CA ARG A 94 -9.85 -5.15 4.74
C ARG A 94 -9.24 -3.77 4.89
N LEU A 95 -7.94 -3.65 5.08
CA LEU A 95 -7.25 -2.36 5.08
C LEU A 95 -7.46 -1.63 3.74
N CYS A 96 -7.38 -2.35 2.62
CA CYS A 96 -7.67 -1.79 1.31
C CYS A 96 -9.11 -1.28 1.20
N ALA A 97 -10.09 -2.03 1.74
CA ALA A 97 -11.50 -1.63 1.73
C ALA A 97 -11.80 -0.40 2.62
N GLU A 98 -11.03 -0.20 3.69
CA GLU A 98 -11.15 0.96 4.58
C GLU A 98 -10.38 2.19 4.06
N ALA A 99 -9.44 2.00 3.14
CA ALA A 99 -8.63 3.07 2.59
C ALA A 99 -9.48 4.05 1.79
N LYS A 100 -9.40 5.33 2.13
CA LYS A 100 -9.98 6.43 1.35
C LYS A 100 -9.14 6.70 0.10
N ASP A 101 -9.68 7.53 -0.80
CA ASP A 101 -8.95 7.91 -2.03
C ASP A 101 -7.55 8.47 -1.71
N GLY A 102 -6.55 7.89 -2.33
CA GLY A 102 -5.13 8.22 -2.14
C GLY A 102 -4.47 7.60 -0.91
N GLN A 103 -5.21 6.91 -0.03
CA GLN A 103 -4.62 6.28 1.16
C GLN A 103 -3.94 4.95 0.84
N ILE A 104 -2.82 4.73 1.54
CA ILE A 104 -2.11 3.44 1.60
C ILE A 104 -2.07 3.05 3.07
N LEU A 105 -2.92 2.12 3.47
CA LEU A 105 -3.01 1.67 4.86
C LEU A 105 -2.09 0.48 5.10
N LEU A 106 -1.31 0.57 6.17
CA LEU A 106 -0.35 -0.45 6.59
C LEU A 106 -0.81 -1.07 7.90
N SER A 107 -0.66 -2.39 8.05
CA SER A 107 -0.72 -3.01 9.38
C SER A 107 0.49 -2.60 10.22
N GLN A 108 0.36 -2.66 11.54
CA GLN A 108 1.43 -2.30 12.48
C GLN A 108 2.75 -3.00 12.16
N ARG A 109 2.73 -4.28 11.79
CA ARG A 109 3.93 -5.04 11.46
C ARG A 109 4.67 -4.49 10.24
N VAL A 110 3.93 -4.04 9.22
CA VAL A 110 4.52 -3.37 8.05
C VAL A 110 5.04 -2.00 8.44
N ALA A 111 4.29 -1.23 9.22
CA ALA A 111 4.71 0.10 9.67
C ALA A 111 6.04 0.06 10.40
N VAL A 112 6.22 -0.86 11.36
CA VAL A 112 7.49 -1.07 12.06
C VAL A 112 8.63 -1.43 11.10
N ALA A 113 8.36 -2.26 10.09
CA ALA A 113 9.39 -2.68 9.14
C ALA A 113 9.88 -1.54 8.23
N VAL A 114 9.07 -0.49 8.02
CA VAL A 114 9.39 0.60 7.09
C VAL A 114 9.55 1.98 7.75
N GLU A 115 9.43 2.07 9.08
CA GLU A 115 9.50 3.35 9.82
C GLU A 115 10.79 4.14 9.59
N GLY A 116 11.90 3.43 9.32
CA GLY A 116 13.19 4.06 9.04
C GLY A 116 13.32 4.64 7.62
N THR A 117 12.43 4.27 6.70
CA THR A 117 12.53 4.64 5.28
C THR A 117 11.30 5.35 4.73
N THR A 118 10.19 5.32 5.47
CA THR A 118 8.90 5.84 5.02
C THR A 118 8.25 6.67 6.11
N ALA A 119 7.80 7.88 5.75
CA ALA A 119 7.00 8.70 6.66
C ALA A 119 5.63 8.05 6.88
N LEU A 120 5.19 7.95 8.13
CA LEU A 120 3.96 7.30 8.53
C LEU A 120 3.09 8.24 9.37
N GLU A 121 1.78 8.08 9.20
CA GLU A 121 0.74 8.75 9.99
C GLU A 121 -0.09 7.66 10.69
N GLU A 122 -0.18 7.71 12.00
CA GLU A 122 -1.00 6.76 12.74
C GLU A 122 -2.49 7.08 12.56
N ILE A 123 -3.25 6.09 12.08
CA ILE A 123 -4.70 6.19 11.93
C ILE A 123 -5.41 5.71 13.19
N GLY A 124 -4.78 4.78 13.93
CA GLY A 124 -5.32 4.16 15.11
C GLY A 124 -5.90 2.78 14.88
N ALA A 125 -6.68 2.29 15.85
CA ALA A 125 -7.27 0.96 15.81
C ALA A 125 -8.54 0.94 14.95
N LEU A 126 -8.54 0.10 13.91
CA LEU A 126 -9.68 -0.13 13.03
C LEU A 126 -10.35 -1.46 13.36
N THR A 127 -11.66 -1.43 13.52
CA THR A 127 -12.48 -2.65 13.63
C THR A 127 -12.80 -3.13 12.21
N LEU A 128 -12.07 -4.13 11.76
CA LEU A 128 -12.20 -4.67 10.41
C LEU A 128 -13.21 -5.84 10.39
N LYS A 129 -14.10 -5.84 9.41
CA LYS A 129 -15.14 -6.87 9.27
C LYS A 129 -14.53 -8.26 9.17
N GLY A 130 -14.98 -9.18 10.05
CA GLY A 130 -14.52 -10.57 10.08
C GLY A 130 -13.24 -10.81 10.87
N LEU A 131 -12.70 -9.79 11.54
CA LEU A 131 -11.62 -9.93 12.49
C LEU A 131 -12.16 -9.70 13.91
N THR A 132 -11.71 -10.52 14.85
CA THR A 132 -12.16 -10.46 16.26
C THR A 132 -11.46 -9.36 17.05
N GLN A 133 -10.29 -8.94 16.62
CA GLN A 133 -9.50 -7.90 17.28
C GLN A 133 -9.29 -6.71 16.35
N PRO A 134 -9.30 -5.46 16.89
CA PRO A 134 -8.94 -4.28 16.13
C PRO A 134 -7.52 -4.37 15.60
N VAL A 135 -7.31 -3.81 14.43
CA VAL A 135 -5.99 -3.73 13.78
C VAL A 135 -5.51 -2.28 13.83
N VAL A 136 -4.36 -2.04 14.45
CA VAL A 136 -3.73 -0.71 14.40
C VAL A 136 -3.22 -0.48 12.98
N ALA A 137 -3.67 0.62 12.39
CA ALA A 137 -3.37 0.99 11.02
C ALA A 137 -2.58 2.29 10.95
N TYR A 138 -1.71 2.36 9.96
CA TYR A 138 -0.91 3.53 9.62
C TYR A 138 -1.15 3.90 8.17
N ASN A 139 -1.10 5.17 7.84
CA ASN A 139 -1.18 5.67 6.47
C ASN A 139 0.18 6.14 5.99
N VAL A 140 0.50 5.89 4.73
CA VAL A 140 1.61 6.54 4.05
C VAL A 140 1.08 7.83 3.43
N PRO A 141 1.38 9.02 4.02
CA PRO A 141 0.83 10.28 3.55
C PRO A 141 1.25 10.58 2.11
N LEU A 142 0.47 11.43 1.46
CA LEU A 142 0.92 12.05 0.22
C LEU A 142 2.16 12.88 0.53
N ALA A 143 3.20 12.79 -0.31
CA ALA A 143 4.35 13.65 -0.16
C ALA A 143 3.85 15.11 -0.20
N THR A 144 3.86 15.76 0.96
CA THR A 144 3.69 17.20 1.03
C THR A 144 4.91 17.78 0.34
N SER A 145 4.72 18.50 -0.76
CA SER A 145 5.76 19.37 -1.27
C SER A 145 6.13 20.30 -0.12
N GLN A 146 7.29 20.07 0.50
CA GLN A 146 7.82 20.99 1.48
C GLN A 146 7.87 22.36 0.78
N PRO A 147 7.26 23.41 1.35
CA PRO A 147 7.48 24.74 0.85
C PRO A 147 9.00 24.98 0.93
N ALA A 148 9.61 25.27 -0.19
CA ALA A 148 11.03 25.59 -0.24
C ALA A 148 11.31 26.63 0.85
N LEU A 149 12.18 26.27 1.81
CA LEU A 149 12.68 27.21 2.81
C LEU A 149 13.26 28.40 2.02
N ARG A 150 12.56 29.52 2.02
CA ARG A 150 13.13 30.78 1.56
C ARG A 150 14.24 31.11 2.55
N VAL A 151 15.48 30.94 2.11
CA VAL A 151 16.61 31.53 2.78
C VAL A 151 16.40 33.04 2.68
N ILE A 152 16.07 33.67 3.83
CA ILE A 152 16.11 35.12 3.94
C ILE A 152 17.59 35.46 4.03
N GLU A 153 18.18 35.85 2.92
CA GLU A 153 19.50 36.49 2.92
C GLU A 153 19.34 37.80 3.69
N GLY A 154 19.86 37.79 4.92
CA GLY A 154 20.07 39.02 5.68
C GLY A 154 21.13 39.89 4.96
N GLY A 155 20.70 40.95 4.32
CA GLY A 155 21.59 41.96 3.77
C GLY A 155 22.46 42.61 4.87
N PRO A 156 23.70 43.00 4.59
CA PRO A 156 24.57 43.62 5.56
C PRO A 156 24.03 44.98 5.96
N GLN A 157 23.85 45.19 7.27
CA GLN A 157 23.65 46.53 7.81
C GLN A 157 24.98 47.28 7.74
N SER A 158 25.03 48.27 6.90
CA SER A 158 26.10 49.27 6.91
C SER A 158 25.94 50.18 8.11
N VAL A 159 26.98 50.25 8.88
CA VAL A 159 27.17 51.25 9.92
C VAL A 159 27.45 52.62 9.31
#